data_a2bd5b5d3689d02678808531527c4313
#
_entry.id   a2bd5b5d3689d02678808531527c4313
#
_cell.length_a   1.000
_cell.length_b   1.000
_cell.length_c   1.000
_cell.angle_alpha   90.00
_cell.angle_beta   90.00
_cell.angle_gamma   90.00
#
_symmetry.space_group_name_H-M   'P 1'
#
loop_
_entity.id
_entity.type
_entity.pdbx_description
1 polymer ?
#
loop_
_entity_poly.entity_id
_entity_poly.type
_entity_poly.pdbx_seq_one_letter_code
_entity_poly.pdbx_strand_id
1 'polypeptide(L)'
;MMNKNSSLETITLIVTSFASFITPFIGSATNIALPSIGEDFSANAITLSWVATSFLLSAAVFLAPFGRLADIIGRKKIFNWGLAITAASSVFCAFSFRIETLIFWRIIQGIGSSMMFGTAMAIITSVFPKEKRGKALGIVVSSVYAGLTLGPFLGGFITKWWGWQGIFLAIVPFALISFLFSILFLKQEWADAHGEKFDWKGSIIYAIAIVTLMYGFGKLPKFEGIIFSSIGITGLVFFILFEKKQLYPVINIQLFQKNRVFAFSNYAALINYSATFAIGF
;
A
#
# COMPACT_ATOMS: atom_id res chain seq x y z
N MET A 1 5.25 30.83 21.71
CA MET A 1 4.85 29.47 22.11
C MET A 1 4.06 28.86 20.98
N MET A 2 4.62 27.93 20.22
CA MET A 2 3.84 27.16 19.23
C MET A 2 2.74 26.39 19.98
N ASN A 3 1.51 26.57 19.55
CA ASN A 3 0.34 25.91 20.15
C ASN A 3 0.56 24.39 20.05
N LYS A 4 0.45 23.65 21.14
CA LYS A 4 0.75 22.20 21.22
C LYS A 4 0.03 21.38 20.13
N ASN A 5 -1.15 21.84 19.71
CA ASN A 5 -1.91 21.25 18.61
C ASN A 5 -1.25 21.51 17.23
N SER A 6 -0.70 22.71 17.00
CA SER A 6 -0.02 23.04 15.73
C SER A 6 1.25 22.21 15.53
N SER A 7 1.97 21.88 16.61
CA SER A 7 3.14 21.00 16.56
C SER A 7 2.74 19.57 16.20
N LEU A 8 1.67 19.04 16.79
CA LEU A 8 1.17 17.70 16.48
C LEU A 8 0.70 17.59 15.03
N GLU A 9 -0.08 18.58 14.52
CA GLU A 9 -0.51 18.66 13.13
C GLU A 9 0.69 18.59 12.18
N THR A 10 1.72 19.43 12.43
CA THR A 10 2.91 19.49 11.56
C THR A 10 3.70 18.19 11.55
N ILE A 11 3.95 17.59 12.72
CA ILE A 11 4.69 16.33 12.82
C ILE A 11 3.92 15.19 12.14
N THR A 12 2.61 15.10 12.39
CA THR A 12 1.75 14.12 11.74
C THR A 12 1.83 14.24 10.23
N LEU A 13 1.75 15.47 9.71
CA LEU A 13 1.83 15.72 8.27
C LEU A 13 3.17 15.27 7.69
N ILE A 14 4.27 15.60 8.34
CA ILE A 14 5.63 15.20 7.92
C ILE A 14 5.73 13.66 7.88
N VAL A 15 5.39 12.99 8.98
CA VAL A 15 5.52 11.53 9.11
C VAL A 15 4.66 10.80 8.08
N THR A 16 3.40 11.21 7.92
CA THR A 16 2.49 10.57 6.95
C THR A 16 2.86 10.89 5.51
N SER A 17 3.40 12.07 5.21
CA SER A 17 3.89 12.44 3.88
C SER A 17 5.12 11.62 3.48
N PHE A 18 6.09 11.45 4.38
CA PHE A 18 7.25 10.57 4.12
C PHE A 18 6.81 9.12 3.89
N ALA A 19 5.94 8.58 4.73
CA ALA A 19 5.43 7.22 4.55
C ALA A 19 4.66 7.05 3.23
N SER A 20 3.85 8.06 2.84
CA SER A 20 3.10 8.04 1.59
C SER A 20 3.97 8.21 0.35
N PHE A 21 5.14 8.82 0.47
CA PHE A 21 6.17 8.88 -0.57
C PHE A 21 6.85 7.52 -0.80
N ILE A 22 7.15 6.78 0.26
CA ILE A 22 7.93 5.53 0.21
C ILE A 22 7.30 4.51 -0.72
N THR A 23 6.03 4.18 -0.53
CA THR A 23 5.35 3.09 -1.27
C THR A 23 5.35 3.29 -2.79
N PRO A 24 4.91 4.45 -3.34
CA PRO A 24 4.95 4.67 -4.79
C PRO A 24 6.37 4.84 -5.32
N PHE A 25 7.29 5.39 -4.54
CA PHE A 25 8.69 5.46 -4.92
C PHE A 25 9.30 4.06 -5.13
N ILE A 26 9.10 3.14 -4.16
CA ILE A 26 9.56 1.75 -4.29
C ILE A 26 9.00 1.10 -5.55
N GLY A 27 7.70 1.25 -5.78
CA GLY A 27 7.03 0.66 -6.94
C GLY A 27 7.63 1.14 -8.25
N SER A 28 7.72 2.46 -8.44
CA SER A 28 8.19 3.06 -9.69
C SER A 28 9.69 2.92 -9.89
N ALA A 29 10.52 3.05 -8.84
CA ALA A 29 11.97 2.86 -8.92
C ALA A 29 12.33 1.40 -9.25
N THR A 30 11.62 0.43 -8.65
CA THR A 30 11.87 -0.99 -8.93
C THR A 30 11.58 -1.33 -10.39
N ASN A 31 10.56 -0.73 -11.03
CA ASN A 31 10.26 -0.98 -12.44
C ASN A 31 11.45 -0.60 -13.35
N ILE A 32 12.14 0.50 -13.05
CA ILE A 32 13.34 0.92 -13.80
C ILE A 32 14.52 -0.04 -13.57
N ALA A 33 14.60 -0.67 -12.41
CA ALA A 33 15.66 -1.61 -12.07
C ALA A 33 15.41 -3.04 -12.58
N LEU A 34 14.21 -3.36 -13.09
CA LEU A 34 13.89 -4.72 -13.55
C LEU A 34 14.92 -5.28 -14.55
N PRO A 35 15.41 -4.56 -15.57
CA PRO A 35 16.45 -5.09 -16.46
C PRO A 35 17.70 -5.50 -15.72
N SER A 36 18.22 -4.67 -14.81
CA SER A 36 19.42 -4.97 -14.01
C SER A 36 19.20 -6.18 -13.07
N ILE A 37 18.00 -6.29 -12.46
CA ILE A 37 17.61 -7.47 -11.66
C ILE A 37 17.58 -8.73 -12.55
N GLY A 38 17.04 -8.60 -13.77
CA GLY A 38 16.97 -9.71 -14.75
C GLY A 38 18.33 -10.21 -15.17
N GLU A 39 19.29 -9.31 -15.39
CA GLU A 39 20.68 -9.64 -15.71
C GLU A 39 21.37 -10.36 -14.55
N ASP A 40 21.31 -9.81 -13.33
CA ASP A 40 21.95 -10.37 -12.14
C ASP A 40 21.47 -11.79 -11.80
N PHE A 41 20.16 -12.04 -11.93
CA PHE A 41 19.57 -13.33 -11.63
C PHE A 41 19.41 -14.25 -12.86
N SER A 42 19.77 -13.81 -14.07
CA SER A 42 19.51 -14.51 -15.33
C SER A 42 18.05 -14.96 -15.44
N ALA A 43 17.13 -14.08 -15.04
CA ALA A 43 15.72 -14.38 -14.89
C ALA A 43 14.95 -14.21 -16.20
N ASN A 44 13.99 -15.11 -16.47
CA ASN A 44 13.08 -14.94 -17.59
C ASN A 44 12.05 -13.81 -17.31
N ALA A 45 11.46 -13.27 -18.37
CA ALA A 45 10.52 -12.15 -18.28
C ALA A 45 9.31 -12.42 -17.37
N ILE A 46 8.83 -13.67 -17.31
CA ILE A 46 7.69 -14.05 -16.47
C ILE A 46 8.06 -13.96 -14.98
N THR A 47 9.19 -14.55 -14.60
CA THR A 47 9.68 -14.50 -13.20
C THR A 47 10.02 -13.06 -12.81
N LEU A 48 10.63 -12.30 -13.72
CA LEU A 48 10.98 -10.91 -13.48
C LEU A 48 9.75 -10.03 -13.23
N SER A 49 8.65 -10.23 -13.96
CA SER A 49 7.41 -9.48 -13.75
C SER A 49 6.83 -9.70 -12.34
N TRP A 50 7.09 -10.87 -11.71
CA TRP A 50 6.66 -11.14 -10.34
C TRP A 50 7.36 -10.26 -9.30
N VAL A 51 8.55 -9.72 -9.58
CA VAL A 51 9.22 -8.79 -8.66
C VAL A 51 8.38 -7.54 -8.41
N ALA A 52 7.75 -6.98 -9.45
CA ALA A 52 6.85 -5.84 -9.32
C ALA A 52 5.45 -6.27 -8.88
N THR A 53 4.89 -7.30 -9.54
CA THR A 53 3.50 -7.74 -9.35
C THR A 53 3.25 -8.28 -7.94
N SER A 54 4.18 -9.04 -7.34
CA SER A 54 4.01 -9.60 -6.00
C SER A 54 3.86 -8.51 -4.93
N PHE A 55 4.60 -7.42 -5.05
CA PHE A 55 4.48 -6.25 -4.17
C PHE A 55 3.11 -5.59 -4.29
N LEU A 56 2.69 -5.27 -5.52
CA LEU A 56 1.40 -4.62 -5.76
C LEU A 56 0.22 -5.51 -5.36
N LEU A 57 0.30 -6.81 -5.68
CA LEU A 57 -0.73 -7.77 -5.32
C LEU A 57 -0.89 -7.90 -3.81
N SER A 58 0.22 -8.08 -3.07
CA SER A 58 0.14 -8.17 -1.61
C SER A 58 -0.33 -6.86 -0.98
N ALA A 59 0.12 -5.70 -1.49
CA ALA A 59 -0.37 -4.41 -1.03
C ALA A 59 -1.88 -4.27 -1.23
N ALA A 60 -2.42 -4.67 -2.39
CA ALA A 60 -3.86 -4.60 -2.68
C ALA A 60 -4.68 -5.57 -1.81
N VAL A 61 -4.21 -6.81 -1.64
CA VAL A 61 -4.88 -7.85 -0.84
C VAL A 61 -5.00 -7.43 0.62
N PHE A 62 -3.97 -6.83 1.18
CA PHE A 62 -3.92 -6.51 2.60
C PHE A 62 -4.40 -5.09 2.95
N LEU A 63 -4.67 -4.22 1.96
CA LEU A 63 -5.05 -2.83 2.20
C LEU A 63 -6.34 -2.70 3.01
N ALA A 64 -7.42 -3.35 2.59
CA ALA A 64 -8.70 -3.27 3.27
C ALA A 64 -8.68 -4.00 4.63
N PRO A 65 -8.16 -5.24 4.76
CA PRO A 65 -8.01 -5.91 6.06
C PRO A 65 -7.21 -5.11 7.08
N PHE A 66 -6.04 -4.56 6.71
CA PHE A 66 -5.25 -3.77 7.67
C PHE A 66 -5.83 -2.39 7.94
N GLY A 67 -6.54 -1.78 7.00
CA GLY A 67 -7.32 -0.58 7.27
C GLY A 67 -8.36 -0.83 8.36
N ARG A 68 -9.13 -1.92 8.25
CA ARG A 68 -10.11 -2.31 9.27
C ARG A 68 -9.46 -2.69 10.60
N LEU A 69 -8.37 -3.47 10.56
CA LEU A 69 -7.64 -3.84 11.75
C LEU A 69 -7.08 -2.60 12.49
N ALA A 70 -6.64 -1.59 11.75
CA ALA A 70 -6.17 -0.33 12.30
C ALA A 70 -7.27 0.43 13.06
N ASP A 71 -8.50 0.42 12.57
CA ASP A 71 -9.63 1.02 13.27
C ASP A 71 -9.98 0.27 14.57
N ILE A 72 -9.69 -1.03 14.67
CA ILE A 72 -9.94 -1.87 15.85
C ILE A 72 -8.83 -1.76 16.89
N ILE A 73 -7.56 -1.94 16.49
CA ILE A 73 -6.44 -2.06 17.43
C ILE A 73 -5.55 -0.82 17.53
N GLY A 74 -5.78 0.16 16.63
CA GLY A 74 -5.09 1.44 16.60
C GLY A 74 -4.37 1.74 15.28
N ARG A 75 -4.63 2.93 14.75
CA ARG A 75 -4.08 3.41 13.46
C ARG A 75 -2.58 3.64 13.55
N LYS A 76 -2.10 4.26 14.62
CA LYS A 76 -0.67 4.50 14.85
C LYS A 76 0.08 3.17 14.98
N LYS A 77 -0.49 2.21 15.69
CA LYS A 77 0.13 0.89 15.91
C LYS A 77 0.34 0.14 14.59
N ILE A 78 -0.71 0.06 13.76
CA ILE A 78 -0.61 -0.57 12.43
C ILE A 78 0.34 0.20 11.52
N PHE A 79 0.29 1.54 11.52
CA PHE A 79 1.20 2.39 10.78
C PHE A 79 2.67 2.10 11.12
N ASN A 80 3.00 2.03 12.41
CA ASN A 80 4.36 1.75 12.89
C ASN A 80 4.82 0.33 12.51
N TRP A 81 3.93 -0.67 12.60
CA TRP A 81 4.26 -2.01 12.12
C TRP A 81 4.52 -2.00 10.61
N GLY A 82 3.73 -1.25 9.85
CA GLY A 82 3.95 -1.07 8.41
C GLY A 82 5.33 -0.49 8.09
N LEU A 83 5.74 0.56 8.80
CA LEU A 83 7.07 1.18 8.64
C LEU A 83 8.20 0.20 9.00
N ALA A 84 8.08 -0.53 10.11
CA ALA A 84 9.08 -1.50 10.55
C ALA A 84 9.20 -2.67 9.55
N ILE A 85 8.07 -3.22 9.10
CA ILE A 85 8.04 -4.32 8.12
C ILE A 85 8.62 -3.85 6.78
N THR A 86 8.26 -2.65 6.32
CA THR A 86 8.81 -2.08 5.07
C THR A 86 10.30 -1.84 5.16
N ALA A 87 10.80 -1.31 6.28
CA ALA A 87 12.23 -1.13 6.49
C ALA A 87 12.99 -2.47 6.49
N ALA A 88 12.51 -3.44 7.29
CA ALA A 88 13.13 -4.75 7.39
C ALA A 88 13.11 -5.51 6.05
N SER A 89 11.94 -5.59 5.41
CA SER A 89 11.82 -6.26 4.11
C SER A 89 12.64 -5.59 3.02
N SER A 90 12.82 -4.27 3.06
CA SER A 90 13.71 -3.56 2.13
C SER A 90 15.16 -3.97 2.31
N VAL A 91 15.64 -4.11 3.55
CA VAL A 91 16.99 -4.65 3.80
C VAL A 91 17.12 -6.06 3.20
N PHE A 92 16.17 -6.95 3.49
CA PHE A 92 16.22 -8.32 2.96
C PHE A 92 16.04 -8.39 1.44
N CYS A 93 15.28 -7.50 0.81
CA CYS A 93 15.25 -7.37 -0.65
C CYS A 93 16.65 -7.08 -1.21
N ALA A 94 17.36 -6.10 -0.63
CA ALA A 94 18.70 -5.72 -1.08
C ALA A 94 19.74 -6.84 -0.96
N PHE A 95 19.60 -7.72 0.03
CA PHE A 95 20.48 -8.85 0.28
C PHE A 95 19.95 -10.19 -0.27
N SER A 96 19.01 -10.16 -1.21
CA SER A 96 18.48 -11.38 -1.82
C SER A 96 19.50 -12.02 -2.77
N PHE A 97 19.77 -13.32 -2.58
CA PHE A 97 20.72 -14.09 -3.42
C PHE A 97 20.03 -14.85 -4.56
N ARG A 98 18.70 -14.91 -4.57
CA ARG A 98 17.88 -15.56 -5.60
C ARG A 98 16.64 -14.73 -5.87
N ILE A 99 16.14 -14.81 -7.09
CA ILE A 99 14.95 -14.04 -7.48
C ILE A 99 13.69 -14.46 -6.68
N GLU A 100 13.57 -15.73 -6.32
CA GLU A 100 12.46 -16.24 -5.50
C GLU A 100 12.48 -15.60 -4.10
N THR A 101 13.67 -15.44 -3.53
CA THR A 101 13.86 -14.77 -2.23
C THR A 101 13.51 -13.30 -2.33
N LEU A 102 13.90 -12.64 -3.41
CA LEU A 102 13.52 -11.27 -3.69
C LEU A 102 11.98 -11.13 -3.79
N ILE A 103 11.33 -11.99 -4.57
CA ILE A 103 9.85 -12.02 -4.71
C ILE A 103 9.18 -12.25 -3.36
N PHE A 104 9.69 -13.17 -2.53
CA PHE A 104 9.16 -13.40 -1.18
C PHE A 104 9.23 -12.13 -0.32
N TRP A 105 10.37 -11.45 -0.28
CA TRP A 105 10.52 -10.21 0.49
C TRP A 105 9.70 -9.05 -0.10
N ARG A 106 9.45 -9.05 -1.41
CA ARG A 106 8.54 -8.12 -2.06
C ARG A 106 7.09 -8.30 -1.60
N ILE A 107 6.64 -9.55 -1.37
CA ILE A 107 5.34 -9.82 -0.77
C ILE A 107 5.28 -9.20 0.65
N ILE A 108 6.27 -9.47 1.48
CA ILE A 108 6.33 -8.93 2.85
C ILE A 108 6.37 -7.39 2.83
N GLN A 109 7.13 -6.80 1.91
CA GLN A 109 7.20 -5.35 1.72
C GLN A 109 5.84 -4.75 1.31
N GLY A 110 5.07 -5.44 0.46
CA GLY A 110 3.71 -5.02 0.07
C GLY A 110 2.75 -5.07 1.26
N ILE A 111 2.87 -6.07 2.15
CA ILE A 111 2.12 -6.12 3.41
C ILE A 111 2.43 -4.89 4.28
N GLY A 112 3.70 -4.56 4.50
CA GLY A 112 4.10 -3.36 5.24
C GLY A 112 3.57 -2.08 4.60
N SER A 113 3.67 -1.98 3.27
CA SER A 113 3.17 -0.82 2.51
C SER A 113 1.65 -0.65 2.63
N SER A 114 0.87 -1.73 2.62
CA SER A 114 -0.59 -1.68 2.82
C SER A 114 -0.97 -1.13 4.20
N MET A 115 -0.24 -1.53 5.24
CA MET A 115 -0.42 -1.01 6.60
C MET A 115 -0.15 0.50 6.67
N MET A 116 0.93 0.98 6.06
CA MET A 116 1.24 2.41 6.03
C MET A 116 0.22 3.20 5.23
N PHE A 117 -0.07 2.76 4.00
CA PHE A 117 -0.93 3.50 3.08
C PHE A 117 -2.37 3.56 3.58
N GLY A 118 -2.89 2.45 4.10
CA GLY A 118 -4.25 2.37 4.66
C GLY A 118 -4.46 3.24 5.91
N THR A 119 -3.39 3.46 6.70
CA THR A 119 -3.50 4.22 7.95
C THR A 119 -3.08 5.68 7.85
N ALA A 120 -2.20 6.06 6.92
CA ALA A 120 -1.70 7.42 6.80
C ALA A 120 -2.82 8.46 6.63
N MET A 121 -3.75 8.22 5.70
CA MET A 121 -4.90 9.11 5.47
C MET A 121 -5.86 9.15 6.67
N ALA A 122 -6.06 8.00 7.32
CA ALA A 122 -6.90 7.89 8.51
C ALA A 122 -6.32 8.65 9.70
N ILE A 123 -5.00 8.62 9.90
CA ILE A 123 -4.30 9.40 10.94
C ILE A 123 -4.45 10.91 10.67
N ILE A 124 -4.28 11.37 9.42
CA ILE A 124 -4.51 12.78 9.06
C ILE A 124 -5.92 13.23 9.42
N THR A 125 -6.94 12.42 9.07
CA THR A 125 -8.33 12.79 9.39
C THR A 125 -8.66 12.73 10.88
N SER A 126 -7.88 11.99 11.67
CA SER A 126 -8.01 11.95 13.14
C SER A 126 -7.40 13.16 13.82
N VAL A 127 -6.28 13.69 13.29
CA VAL A 127 -5.51 14.78 13.90
C VAL A 127 -5.98 16.15 13.45
N PHE A 128 -6.33 16.30 12.16
CA PHE A 128 -6.67 17.60 11.59
C PHE A 128 -8.15 17.96 11.75
N PRO A 129 -8.48 19.20 12.16
CA PRO A 129 -9.86 19.69 12.15
C PRO A 129 -10.41 19.72 10.71
N LYS A 130 -11.74 19.63 10.57
CA LYS A 130 -12.42 19.47 9.27
C LYS A 130 -11.99 20.51 8.23
N GLU A 131 -11.77 21.75 8.66
CA GLU A 131 -11.43 22.89 7.82
C GLU A 131 -10.03 22.78 7.19
N LYS A 132 -9.12 22.07 7.86
CA LYS A 132 -7.72 21.89 7.43
C LYS A 132 -7.46 20.55 6.74
N ARG A 133 -8.40 19.58 6.83
CA ARG A 133 -8.21 18.21 6.29
C ARG A 133 -7.91 18.20 4.80
N GLY A 134 -8.63 19.02 4.01
CA GLY A 134 -8.42 19.08 2.57
C GLY A 134 -7.00 19.48 2.20
N LYS A 135 -6.42 20.49 2.86
CA LYS A 135 -5.03 20.91 2.65
C LYS A 135 -4.04 19.83 3.08
N ALA A 136 -4.24 19.22 4.25
CA ALA A 136 -3.37 18.18 4.76
C ALA A 136 -3.37 16.93 3.86
N LEU A 137 -4.54 16.46 3.44
CA LEU A 137 -4.68 15.35 2.50
C LEU A 137 -4.07 15.66 1.13
N GLY A 138 -4.22 16.90 0.64
CA GLY A 138 -3.58 17.35 -0.60
C GLY A 138 -2.05 17.26 -0.54
N ILE A 139 -1.43 17.62 0.58
CA ILE A 139 0.04 17.51 0.77
C ILE A 139 0.46 16.02 0.77
N VAL A 140 -0.28 15.16 1.48
CA VAL A 140 0.01 13.71 1.51
C VAL A 140 -0.13 13.10 0.10
N VAL A 141 -1.17 13.45 -0.65
CA VAL A 141 -1.36 13.00 -2.04
C VAL A 141 -0.25 13.54 -2.95
N SER A 142 0.19 14.79 -2.76
CA SER A 142 1.33 15.34 -3.49
C SER A 142 2.61 14.54 -3.23
N SER A 143 2.80 14.02 -2.00
CA SER A 143 3.94 13.15 -1.67
C SER A 143 3.87 11.80 -2.41
N VAL A 144 2.67 11.24 -2.60
CA VAL A 144 2.44 10.04 -3.42
C VAL A 144 2.90 10.27 -4.86
N TYR A 145 2.45 11.37 -5.48
CA TYR A 145 2.83 11.71 -6.85
C TYR A 145 4.31 12.08 -6.98
N ALA A 146 4.88 12.72 -5.96
CA ALA A 146 6.32 12.96 -5.91
C ALA A 146 7.11 11.64 -5.92
N GLY A 147 6.66 10.63 -5.16
CA GLY A 147 7.25 9.29 -5.18
C GLY A 147 7.18 8.63 -6.55
N LEU A 148 6.01 8.68 -7.20
CA LEU A 148 5.84 8.13 -8.55
C LEU A 148 6.73 8.82 -9.58
N THR A 149 6.85 10.15 -9.53
CA THR A 149 7.60 10.95 -10.50
C THR A 149 9.12 10.85 -10.28
N LEU A 150 9.56 10.94 -9.02
CA LEU A 150 10.98 10.86 -8.69
C LEU A 150 11.53 9.44 -8.74
N GLY A 151 10.65 8.42 -8.59
CA GLY A 151 11.05 7.02 -8.59
C GLY A 151 11.85 6.60 -9.82
N PRO A 152 11.39 6.81 -11.05
CA PRO A 152 12.14 6.45 -12.25
C PRO A 152 13.47 7.19 -12.35
N PHE A 153 13.49 8.49 -12.07
CA PHE A 153 14.69 9.31 -12.15
C PHE A 153 15.75 8.90 -11.12
N LEU A 154 15.38 8.91 -9.84
CA LEU A 154 16.29 8.53 -8.75
C LEU A 154 16.59 7.03 -8.79
N GLY A 155 15.61 6.19 -9.13
CA GLY A 155 15.79 4.76 -9.29
C GLY A 155 16.82 4.41 -10.37
N GLY A 156 16.76 5.07 -11.52
CA GLY A 156 17.76 4.91 -12.57
C GLY A 156 19.15 5.37 -12.14
N PHE A 157 19.25 6.54 -11.47
CA PHE A 157 20.50 7.03 -10.92
C PHE A 157 21.09 6.08 -9.87
N ILE A 158 20.27 5.63 -8.90
CA ILE A 158 20.69 4.71 -7.85
C ILE A 158 21.15 3.38 -8.45
N THR A 159 20.37 2.81 -9.40
CA THR A 159 20.72 1.52 -10.04
C THR A 159 22.04 1.62 -10.78
N LYS A 160 22.30 2.74 -11.45
CA LYS A 160 23.59 2.93 -12.18
C LYS A 160 24.81 2.96 -11.26
N TRP A 161 24.73 3.57 -10.07
CA TRP A 161 25.89 3.80 -9.19
C TRP A 161 26.02 2.79 -8.06
N TRP A 162 24.89 2.25 -7.55
CA TRP A 162 24.87 1.33 -6.40
C TRP A 162 24.14 0.00 -6.67
N GLY A 163 23.84 -0.27 -7.94
CA GLY A 163 23.05 -1.44 -8.30
C GLY A 163 21.57 -1.30 -7.90
N TRP A 164 20.77 -2.27 -8.33
CA TRP A 164 19.33 -2.32 -7.98
C TRP A 164 19.09 -2.45 -6.47
N GLN A 165 20.01 -3.06 -5.73
CA GLN A 165 20.00 -3.20 -4.27
C GLN A 165 19.91 -1.83 -3.58
N GLY A 166 20.57 -0.83 -4.15
CA GLY A 166 20.60 0.54 -3.66
C GLY A 166 19.20 1.17 -3.56
N ILE A 167 18.26 0.80 -4.43
CA ILE A 167 16.87 1.29 -4.37
C ILE A 167 16.21 0.89 -3.05
N PHE A 168 16.37 -0.39 -2.67
CA PHE A 168 15.78 -0.89 -1.44
C PHE A 168 16.46 -0.30 -0.20
N LEU A 169 17.78 -0.17 -0.21
CA LEU A 169 18.53 0.41 0.91
C LEU A 169 18.26 1.91 1.08
N ALA A 170 18.05 2.65 0.00
CA ALA A 170 17.75 4.09 0.05
C ALA A 170 16.47 4.40 0.82
N ILE A 171 15.52 3.47 0.90
CA ILE A 171 14.24 3.66 1.59
C ILE A 171 14.34 3.44 3.09
N VAL A 172 15.27 2.59 3.53
CA VAL A 172 15.42 2.22 4.94
C VAL A 172 15.53 3.44 5.86
N PRO A 173 16.41 4.44 5.59
CA PRO A 173 16.51 5.61 6.44
C PRO A 173 15.21 6.42 6.50
N PHE A 174 14.47 6.56 5.39
CA PHE A 174 13.19 7.28 5.38
C PHE A 174 12.13 6.56 6.21
N ALA A 175 12.05 5.24 6.11
CA ALA A 175 11.12 4.43 6.90
C ALA A 175 11.48 4.47 8.39
N LEU A 176 12.77 4.36 8.74
CA LEU A 176 13.24 4.44 10.13
C LEU A 176 13.03 5.84 10.73
N ILE A 177 13.30 6.90 9.99
CA ILE A 177 13.06 8.29 10.44
C ILE A 177 11.55 8.45 10.71
N SER A 178 10.69 8.04 9.77
CA SER A 178 9.24 8.12 9.94
C SER A 178 8.77 7.30 11.15
N PHE A 179 9.33 6.12 11.36
CA PHE A 179 9.05 5.24 12.51
C PHE A 179 9.44 5.89 13.83
N LEU A 180 10.66 6.41 13.92
CA LEU A 180 11.15 7.09 15.13
C LEU A 180 10.32 8.34 15.45
N PHE A 181 10.05 9.18 14.44
CA PHE A 181 9.21 10.37 14.64
C PHE A 181 7.78 9.99 15.04
N SER A 182 7.22 8.93 14.48
CA SER A 182 5.90 8.44 14.88
C SER A 182 5.89 7.98 16.34
N ILE A 183 6.88 7.22 16.80
CA ILE A 183 6.95 6.74 18.19
C ILE A 183 7.16 7.89 19.16
N LEU A 184 8.09 8.79 18.86
CA LEU A 184 8.51 9.83 19.79
C LEU A 184 7.48 10.96 19.91
N PHE A 185 6.81 11.32 18.83
CA PHE A 185 5.99 12.53 18.79
C PHE A 185 4.48 12.26 18.66
N LEU A 186 4.04 11.16 18.04
CA LEU A 186 2.63 10.79 18.00
C LEU A 186 2.28 10.01 19.27
N LYS A 187 1.91 10.72 20.34
CA LYS A 187 1.61 10.10 21.63
C LYS A 187 0.23 9.44 21.71
N GLN A 188 -0.70 9.88 20.86
CA GLN A 188 -2.07 9.39 20.84
C GLN A 188 -2.23 8.15 19.96
N GLU A 189 -3.18 7.30 20.31
CA GLU A 189 -3.66 6.20 19.48
C GLU A 189 -5.09 6.52 19.03
N TRP A 190 -5.44 6.16 17.81
CA TRP A 190 -6.77 6.37 17.24
C TRP A 190 -7.34 5.03 16.81
N ALA A 191 -8.46 4.64 17.40
CA ALA A 191 -9.14 3.37 17.16
C ALA A 191 -10.66 3.59 17.24
N ASP A 192 -11.27 3.98 16.11
CA ASP A 192 -12.69 4.35 16.04
C ASP A 192 -13.63 3.14 16.25
N ALA A 193 -13.13 1.91 16.07
CA ALA A 193 -13.85 0.64 16.20
C ALA A 193 -13.30 -0.24 17.34
N HIS A 194 -12.76 0.39 18.41
CA HIS A 194 -12.19 -0.34 19.53
C HIS A 194 -13.20 -1.28 20.16
N GLY A 195 -12.79 -2.56 20.37
CA GLY A 195 -13.65 -3.61 20.95
C GLY A 195 -14.48 -4.39 19.93
N GLU A 196 -14.51 -3.98 18.67
CA GLU A 196 -15.16 -4.76 17.62
C GLU A 196 -14.32 -5.99 17.23
N LYS A 197 -14.99 -7.03 16.73
CA LYS A 197 -14.31 -8.25 16.27
C LYS A 197 -13.84 -8.09 14.84
N PHE A 198 -12.62 -8.55 14.56
CA PHE A 198 -12.08 -8.57 13.21
C PHE A 198 -12.71 -9.69 12.37
N ASP A 199 -13.17 -9.37 11.16
CA ASP A 199 -13.74 -10.35 10.23
C ASP A 199 -12.65 -11.09 9.45
N TRP A 200 -12.12 -12.17 10.05
CA TRP A 200 -11.14 -13.04 9.39
C TRP A 200 -11.71 -13.73 8.15
N LYS A 201 -13.00 -14.13 8.20
CA LYS A 201 -13.63 -14.84 7.08
C LYS A 201 -13.77 -13.94 5.87
N GLY A 202 -14.32 -12.74 6.05
CA GLY A 202 -14.42 -11.74 4.98
C GLY A 202 -13.04 -11.38 4.41
N SER A 203 -12.03 -11.19 5.28
CA SER A 203 -10.66 -10.90 4.86
C SER A 203 -10.06 -12.01 3.99
N ILE A 204 -10.26 -13.28 4.34
CA ILE A 204 -9.74 -14.43 3.56
C ILE A 204 -10.48 -14.55 2.22
N ILE A 205 -11.80 -14.40 2.21
CA ILE A 205 -12.60 -14.44 0.96
C ILE A 205 -12.12 -13.33 0.02
N TYR A 206 -11.95 -12.11 0.53
CA TYR A 206 -11.44 -10.97 -0.22
C TYR A 206 -10.04 -11.25 -0.79
N ALA A 207 -9.13 -11.76 0.05
CA ALA A 207 -7.76 -12.06 -0.35
C ALA A 207 -7.72 -13.09 -1.49
N ILE A 208 -8.45 -14.21 -1.35
CA ILE A 208 -8.51 -15.24 -2.38
C ILE A 208 -9.12 -14.70 -3.67
N ALA A 209 -10.19 -13.91 -3.60
CA ALA A 209 -10.84 -13.33 -4.76
C ALA A 209 -9.91 -12.39 -5.53
N ILE A 210 -9.19 -11.49 -4.84
CA ILE A 210 -8.24 -10.55 -5.46
C ILE A 210 -7.05 -11.30 -6.07
N VAL A 211 -6.44 -12.25 -5.34
CA VAL A 211 -5.31 -13.03 -5.86
C VAL A 211 -5.72 -13.79 -7.12
N THR A 212 -6.87 -14.46 -7.08
CA THR A 212 -7.38 -15.25 -8.22
C THR A 212 -7.69 -14.35 -9.41
N LEU A 213 -8.30 -13.18 -9.19
CA LEU A 213 -8.59 -12.20 -10.23
C LEU A 213 -7.33 -11.68 -10.91
N MET A 214 -6.36 -11.25 -10.11
CA MET A 214 -5.10 -10.70 -10.62
C MET A 214 -4.26 -11.75 -11.34
N TYR A 215 -4.23 -12.97 -10.83
CA TYR A 215 -3.59 -14.09 -11.52
C TYR A 215 -4.26 -14.36 -12.87
N GLY A 216 -5.60 -14.34 -12.90
CA GLY A 216 -6.38 -14.50 -14.13
C GLY A 216 -6.05 -13.42 -15.16
N PHE A 217 -6.02 -12.16 -14.76
CA PHE A 217 -5.66 -11.03 -15.66
C PHE A 217 -4.25 -11.18 -16.23
N GLY A 218 -3.28 -11.63 -15.43
CA GLY A 218 -1.92 -11.88 -15.89
C GLY A 218 -1.78 -13.03 -16.88
N LYS A 219 -2.81 -13.89 -17.01
CA LYS A 219 -2.85 -15.03 -17.96
C LYS A 219 -3.69 -14.76 -19.22
N LEU A 220 -4.38 -13.62 -19.31
CA LEU A 220 -5.14 -13.27 -20.52
C LEU A 220 -4.20 -13.14 -21.73
N PRO A 221 -4.64 -13.48 -22.97
CA PRO A 221 -5.96 -13.98 -23.35
C PRO A 221 -6.14 -15.50 -23.27
N LYS A 222 -5.26 -16.26 -22.58
CA LYS A 222 -5.35 -17.71 -22.47
C LYS A 222 -6.64 -18.14 -21.77
N PHE A 223 -7.15 -19.31 -22.12
CA PHE A 223 -8.38 -19.89 -21.53
C PHE A 223 -8.30 -19.99 -19.99
N GLU A 224 -7.13 -20.37 -19.46
CA GLU A 224 -6.86 -20.33 -18.01
C GLU A 224 -7.11 -18.95 -17.42
N GLY A 225 -6.66 -17.89 -18.10
CA GLY A 225 -6.86 -16.51 -17.66
C GLY A 225 -8.34 -16.14 -17.54
N ILE A 226 -9.16 -16.57 -18.51
CA ILE A 226 -10.61 -16.34 -18.48
C ILE A 226 -11.26 -17.07 -17.30
N ILE A 227 -10.87 -18.32 -17.05
CA ILE A 227 -11.40 -19.12 -15.92
C ILE A 227 -11.06 -18.44 -14.58
N PHE A 228 -9.77 -18.14 -14.33
CA PHE A 228 -9.36 -17.54 -13.07
C PHE A 228 -9.94 -16.14 -12.87
N SER A 229 -10.04 -15.33 -13.93
CA SER A 229 -10.70 -14.02 -13.84
C SER A 229 -12.18 -14.15 -13.49
N SER A 230 -12.89 -15.11 -14.10
CA SER A 230 -14.30 -15.38 -13.80
C SER A 230 -14.50 -15.86 -12.36
N ILE A 231 -13.63 -16.76 -11.86
CA ILE A 231 -13.64 -17.21 -10.46
C ILE A 231 -13.38 -16.04 -9.52
N GLY A 232 -12.39 -15.17 -9.82
CA GLY A 232 -12.06 -13.99 -9.03
C GLY A 232 -13.23 -13.00 -8.95
N ILE A 233 -13.88 -12.70 -10.09
CA ILE A 233 -15.07 -11.84 -10.14
C ILE A 233 -16.20 -12.44 -9.31
N THR A 234 -16.49 -13.74 -9.48
CA THR A 234 -17.51 -14.45 -8.70
C THR A 234 -17.18 -14.42 -7.21
N GLY A 235 -15.90 -14.59 -6.84
CA GLY A 235 -15.42 -14.46 -5.48
C GLY A 235 -15.64 -13.08 -4.89
N LEU A 236 -15.42 -12.00 -5.66
CA LEU A 236 -15.72 -10.62 -5.22
C LEU A 236 -17.22 -10.39 -5.04
N VAL A 237 -18.05 -10.91 -5.95
CA VAL A 237 -19.51 -10.84 -5.78
C VAL A 237 -19.94 -11.56 -4.51
N PHE A 238 -19.41 -12.78 -4.28
CA PHE A 238 -19.66 -13.52 -3.04
C PHE A 238 -19.20 -12.76 -1.80
N PHE A 239 -18.01 -12.17 -1.83
CA PHE A 239 -17.50 -11.30 -0.78
C PHE A 239 -18.48 -10.15 -0.46
N ILE A 240 -18.95 -9.42 -1.48
CA ILE A 240 -19.92 -8.32 -1.30
C ILE A 240 -21.21 -8.81 -0.64
N LEU A 241 -21.72 -9.95 -1.06
CA LEU A 241 -22.93 -10.56 -0.49
C LEU A 241 -22.73 -11.02 0.96
N PHE A 242 -21.53 -11.55 1.26
CA PHE A 242 -21.13 -11.98 2.59
C PHE A 242 -21.00 -10.79 3.53
N GLU A 243 -20.28 -9.73 3.13
CA GLU A 243 -20.04 -8.51 3.92
C GLU A 243 -21.34 -7.77 4.28
N LYS A 244 -22.34 -7.77 3.41
CA LYS A 244 -23.64 -7.17 3.70
C LYS A 244 -24.35 -7.75 4.93
N LYS A 245 -24.00 -9.00 5.31
CA LYS A 245 -24.60 -9.72 6.43
C LYS A 245 -23.74 -9.64 7.70
N GLN A 246 -22.50 -9.12 7.60
CA GLN A 246 -21.61 -9.05 8.76
C GLN A 246 -21.96 -7.86 9.66
N LEU A 247 -21.86 -8.09 10.98
CA LEU A 247 -22.03 -7.03 11.99
C LEU A 247 -20.86 -6.04 11.95
N TYR A 248 -19.64 -6.57 11.77
CA TYR A 248 -18.39 -5.80 11.72
C TYR A 248 -17.63 -6.09 10.42
N PRO A 249 -18.13 -5.60 9.27
CA PRO A 249 -17.55 -5.91 7.97
C PRO A 249 -16.15 -5.31 7.80
N VAL A 250 -15.30 -5.96 6.96
CA VAL A 250 -14.02 -5.39 6.51
C VAL A 250 -14.25 -4.15 5.66
N ILE A 251 -15.22 -4.23 4.74
CA ILE A 251 -15.64 -3.10 3.90
C ILE A 251 -17.14 -2.88 4.09
N ASN A 252 -17.51 -1.70 4.57
CA ASN A 252 -18.92 -1.36 4.73
C ASN A 252 -19.57 -1.03 3.36
N ILE A 253 -20.14 -2.05 2.74
CA ILE A 253 -20.81 -1.96 1.43
C ILE A 253 -21.99 -0.97 1.44
N GLN A 254 -22.64 -0.77 2.60
CA GLN A 254 -23.76 0.16 2.70
C GLN A 254 -23.34 1.62 2.45
N LEU A 255 -22.07 1.98 2.70
CA LEU A 255 -21.55 3.32 2.40
C LEU A 255 -21.64 3.62 0.90
N PHE A 256 -21.33 2.66 0.04
CA PHE A 256 -21.44 2.82 -1.42
C PHE A 256 -22.90 2.97 -1.89
N GLN A 257 -23.84 2.35 -1.17
CA GLN A 257 -25.26 2.41 -1.54
C GLN A 257 -25.95 3.66 -1.01
N LYS A 258 -25.62 4.10 0.22
CA LYS A 258 -26.31 5.21 0.91
C LYS A 258 -25.64 6.57 0.69
N ASN A 259 -24.35 6.61 0.36
CA ASN A 259 -23.60 7.85 0.17
C ASN A 259 -23.08 7.97 -1.26
N ARG A 260 -23.83 8.72 -2.09
CA ARG A 260 -23.48 8.94 -3.50
C ARG A 260 -22.12 9.64 -3.66
N VAL A 261 -21.81 10.62 -2.79
CA VAL A 261 -20.52 11.34 -2.85
C VAL A 261 -19.36 10.35 -2.63
N PHE A 262 -19.48 9.49 -1.62
CA PHE A 262 -18.51 8.45 -1.35
C PHE A 262 -18.34 7.51 -2.55
N ALA A 263 -19.43 7.00 -3.11
CA ALA A 263 -19.39 6.08 -4.26
C ALA A 263 -18.73 6.74 -5.48
N PHE A 264 -19.18 7.93 -5.89
CA PHE A 264 -18.63 8.62 -7.07
C PHE A 264 -17.15 9.05 -6.86
N SER A 265 -16.75 9.45 -5.66
CA SER A 265 -15.36 9.77 -5.36
C SER A 265 -14.44 8.54 -5.51
N ASN A 266 -14.90 7.35 -5.09
CA ASN A 266 -14.16 6.11 -5.28
C ASN A 266 -14.08 5.70 -6.75
N TYR A 267 -15.17 5.88 -7.54
CA TYR A 267 -15.13 5.65 -9.00
C TYR A 267 -14.17 6.61 -9.70
N ALA A 268 -14.18 7.89 -9.34
CA ALA A 268 -13.26 8.88 -9.88
C ALA A 268 -11.80 8.52 -9.54
N ALA A 269 -11.53 8.09 -8.32
CA ALA A 269 -10.22 7.61 -7.90
C ALA A 269 -9.78 6.36 -8.69
N LEU A 270 -10.67 5.39 -8.89
CA LEU A 270 -10.42 4.20 -9.68
C LEU A 270 -10.00 4.57 -11.12
N ILE A 271 -10.74 5.44 -11.78
CA ILE A 271 -10.43 5.89 -13.15
C ILE A 271 -9.08 6.61 -13.17
N ASN A 272 -8.85 7.55 -12.23
CA ASN A 272 -7.61 8.32 -12.17
C ASN A 272 -6.38 7.43 -11.97
N TYR A 273 -6.42 6.51 -11.00
CA TYR A 273 -5.30 5.61 -10.75
C TYR A 273 -5.10 4.61 -11.89
N SER A 274 -6.17 4.08 -12.47
CA SER A 274 -6.06 3.18 -13.64
C SER A 274 -5.40 3.87 -14.82
N ALA A 275 -5.79 5.12 -15.11
CA ALA A 275 -5.17 5.92 -16.18
C ALA A 275 -3.69 6.22 -15.89
N THR A 276 -3.37 6.60 -14.65
CA THR A 276 -1.99 6.91 -14.24
C THR A 276 -1.06 5.70 -14.39
N PHE A 277 -1.52 4.52 -13.98
CA PHE A 277 -0.72 3.30 -14.11
C PHE A 277 -0.64 2.80 -15.56
N ALA A 278 -1.69 2.95 -16.36
CA ALA A 278 -1.68 2.55 -17.77
C ALA A 278 -0.67 3.34 -18.62
N ILE A 279 -0.37 4.59 -18.25
CA ILE A 279 0.64 5.42 -18.94
C ILE A 279 2.07 5.05 -18.51
N GLY A 280 2.23 4.48 -17.29
CA GLY A 280 3.53 4.12 -16.71
C GLY A 280 4.07 2.76 -17.15
N PHE A 281 3.28 1.98 -17.89
CA PHE A 281 3.63 0.70 -18.49
C PHE A 281 3.62 0.81 -20.02
#